data_6d707be924055f63e899d8cd757fa744
#
_entry.id   6d707be924055f63e899d8cd757fa744
#
_cell.length_a   1.000
_cell.length_b   1.000
_cell.length_c   1.000
_cell.angle_alpha   90.00
_cell.angle_beta   90.00
_cell.angle_gamma   90.00
#
_symmetry.space_group_name_H-M   'P 1'
#
loop_
_entity.id
_entity.type
_entity.pdbx_description
1 polymer ?
#
loop_
_entity_poly.entity_id
_entity_poly.type
_entity_poly.pdbx_seq_one_letter_code
_entity_poly.pdbx_strand_id
1 'polypeptide(L)'
;MDKIQNMYEKIKIGSYQGPIVNNDFDANLEKVKKIIEQTSGDRLDFLCFPETYLSGYTPEAIKESAVSVNDVRLQEFILWTKQFDTVFLVGMSEKTDKGIFNSQLVLYKGKVLGIQHKTMLTQGYDSEYFITDLDLPVFEAKGIKFGVCICHTTSFVEPAQCLRMKGARLLFTPHYNSIPPQERLPNGEESTYADHRQMVLANQAAIATLLKMVVVRSNIVSISERGLGSGDSNMWDMNGNCVAEGKPFTECVVEHEFSKDIFLKEHYISRKEVPVELFKQIYEASIAYKN
;
A
#
# COMPACT_ATOMS: atom_id res chain seq x y z
N MET A 1 -24.62 -15.63 -20.34
CA MET A 1 -24.91 -15.80 -18.90
C MET A 1 -23.85 -15.14 -18.04
N ASP A 2 -22.56 -15.26 -18.35
CA ASP A 2 -21.47 -14.76 -17.49
C ASP A 2 -21.45 -13.22 -17.22
N LYS A 3 -21.89 -12.40 -18.18
CA LYS A 3 -21.91 -10.93 -18.00
C LYS A 3 -22.97 -10.42 -17.01
N ILE A 4 -24.10 -11.14 -16.91
CA ILE A 4 -25.19 -10.76 -15.99
C ILE A 4 -24.86 -11.21 -14.57
N GLN A 5 -24.23 -12.36 -14.42
CA GLN A 5 -23.84 -12.91 -13.12
C GLN A 5 -22.77 -12.04 -12.46
N ASN A 6 -21.81 -11.52 -13.23
CA ASN A 6 -20.76 -10.60 -12.74
C ASN A 6 -21.30 -9.22 -12.28
N MET A 7 -22.45 -8.77 -12.75
CA MET A 7 -23.06 -7.50 -12.34
C MET A 7 -23.55 -7.51 -10.88
N TYR A 8 -23.73 -8.68 -10.27
CA TYR A 8 -24.19 -8.83 -8.89
C TYR A 8 -23.08 -9.30 -7.92
N GLU A 9 -21.92 -9.69 -8.47
CA GLU A 9 -20.79 -10.04 -7.61
C GLU A 9 -20.18 -8.76 -7.01
N LYS A 10 -19.97 -8.81 -5.72
CA LYS A 10 -19.30 -7.76 -4.96
C LYS A 10 -17.91 -8.21 -4.58
N ILE A 11 -17.02 -7.26 -4.46
CA ILE A 11 -15.66 -7.42 -3.95
C ILE A 11 -15.59 -6.62 -2.64
N LYS A 12 -15.42 -7.32 -1.54
CA LYS A 12 -15.27 -6.69 -0.22
C LYS A 12 -13.80 -6.54 0.13
N ILE A 13 -13.39 -5.30 0.36
CA ILE A 13 -11.99 -4.94 0.62
C ILE A 13 -11.87 -4.42 2.05
N GLY A 14 -10.87 -4.92 2.77
CA GLY A 14 -10.46 -4.44 4.08
C GLY A 14 -9.10 -3.73 4.01
N SER A 15 -8.96 -2.67 4.78
CA SER A 15 -7.72 -1.94 5.02
C SER A 15 -7.50 -1.80 6.51
N TYR A 16 -6.49 -2.47 7.04
CA TYR A 16 -6.19 -2.40 8.45
C TYR A 16 -5.45 -1.10 8.80
N GLN A 17 -5.85 -0.52 9.90
CA GLN A 17 -5.28 0.65 10.54
C GLN A 17 -5.03 0.31 12.01
N GLY A 18 -3.79 0.35 12.46
CA GLY A 18 -3.54 0.00 13.85
C GLY A 18 -2.09 0.14 14.29
N PRO A 19 -1.84 -0.13 15.58
CA PRO A 19 -0.53 0.01 16.17
C PRO A 19 0.44 -1.06 15.65
N ILE A 20 1.70 -0.67 15.61
CA ILE A 20 2.84 -1.52 15.27
C ILE A 20 3.83 -1.52 16.43
N VAL A 21 4.48 -2.64 16.66
CA VAL A 21 5.60 -2.75 17.60
C VAL A 21 6.90 -2.73 16.80
N ASN A 22 7.70 -1.67 16.97
CA ASN A 22 8.98 -1.61 16.29
C ASN A 22 9.95 -2.67 16.86
N ASN A 23 10.68 -3.33 15.96
CA ASN A 23 11.68 -4.35 16.28
C ASN A 23 11.12 -5.59 17.02
N ASP A 24 9.85 -5.95 16.76
CA ASP A 24 9.25 -7.17 17.29
C ASP A 24 8.41 -7.87 16.21
N PHE A 25 9.11 -8.64 15.38
CA PHE A 25 8.49 -9.38 14.27
C PHE A 25 7.42 -10.36 14.77
N ASP A 26 7.68 -11.06 15.87
CA ASP A 26 6.78 -12.10 16.36
C ASP A 26 5.49 -11.50 16.94
N ALA A 27 5.59 -10.42 17.72
CA ALA A 27 4.40 -9.72 18.22
C ALA A 27 3.54 -9.15 17.08
N ASN A 28 4.17 -8.57 16.06
CA ASN A 28 3.45 -8.06 14.89
C ASN A 28 2.81 -9.18 14.07
N LEU A 29 3.49 -10.31 13.89
CA LEU A 29 2.96 -11.48 13.19
C LEU A 29 1.73 -12.06 13.90
N GLU A 30 1.79 -12.20 15.21
CA GLU A 30 0.63 -12.64 16.02
C GLU A 30 -0.52 -11.63 15.94
N LYS A 31 -0.21 -10.32 15.90
CA LYS A 31 -1.24 -9.29 15.69
C LYS A 31 -1.90 -9.43 14.32
N VAL A 32 -1.12 -9.66 13.26
CA VAL A 32 -1.66 -9.91 11.91
C VAL A 32 -2.60 -11.11 11.91
N LYS A 33 -2.19 -12.23 12.51
CA LYS A 33 -3.05 -13.44 12.63
C LYS A 33 -4.35 -13.12 13.35
N LYS A 34 -4.27 -12.43 14.49
CA LYS A 34 -5.45 -12.03 15.28
C LYS A 34 -6.44 -11.18 14.46
N ILE A 35 -5.95 -10.20 13.69
CA ILE A 35 -6.80 -9.36 12.83
C ILE A 35 -7.44 -10.20 11.74
N ILE A 36 -6.69 -11.11 11.09
CA ILE A 36 -7.23 -12.01 10.08
C ILE A 36 -8.34 -12.89 10.66
N GLU A 37 -8.16 -13.46 11.86
CA GLU A 37 -9.17 -14.26 12.54
C GLU A 37 -10.43 -13.45 12.88
N GLN A 38 -10.24 -12.24 13.40
CA GLN A 38 -11.34 -11.34 13.75
C GLN A 38 -12.19 -10.93 12.54
N THR A 39 -11.55 -10.77 11.36
CA THR A 39 -12.23 -10.41 10.12
C THR A 39 -12.67 -11.61 9.27
N SER A 40 -12.39 -12.83 9.71
CA SER A 40 -12.73 -14.05 8.94
C SER A 40 -14.24 -14.22 8.70
N GLY A 41 -15.08 -13.76 9.64
CA GLY A 41 -16.54 -13.75 9.51
C GLY A 41 -17.06 -12.72 8.49
N ASP A 42 -16.28 -11.68 8.19
CA ASP A 42 -16.67 -10.56 7.32
C ASP A 42 -16.55 -10.89 5.83
N ARG A 43 -15.95 -12.02 5.50
CA ARG A 43 -15.75 -12.52 4.11
C ARG A 43 -15.05 -11.50 3.21
N LEU A 44 -13.95 -10.93 3.69
CA LEU A 44 -13.13 -10.03 2.90
C LEU A 44 -12.49 -10.77 1.72
N ASP A 45 -12.53 -10.18 0.54
CA ASP A 45 -11.78 -10.68 -0.63
C ASP A 45 -10.32 -10.25 -0.58
N PHE A 46 -10.06 -9.05 -0.04
CA PHE A 46 -8.73 -8.48 0.15
C PHE A 46 -8.61 -7.87 1.54
N LEU A 47 -7.45 -8.02 2.18
CA LEU A 47 -7.08 -7.32 3.41
C LEU A 47 -5.65 -6.80 3.31
N CYS A 48 -5.50 -5.48 3.36
CA CYS A 48 -4.20 -4.82 3.28
C CYS A 48 -3.76 -4.33 4.66
N PHE A 49 -2.53 -4.69 5.04
CA PHE A 49 -1.83 -4.18 6.21
C PHE A 49 -0.88 -3.05 5.82
N PRO A 50 -0.50 -2.16 6.75
CA PRO A 50 0.43 -1.08 6.51
C PRO A 50 1.82 -1.52 6.02
N GLU A 51 2.58 -0.55 5.53
CA GLU A 51 3.99 -0.67 5.16
C GLU A 51 4.83 -1.20 6.32
N THR A 52 5.75 -2.14 6.05
CA THR A 52 6.67 -2.78 7.00
C THR A 52 6.03 -3.27 8.30
N TYR A 53 4.74 -3.62 8.25
CA TYR A 53 3.96 -3.91 9.46
C TYR A 53 4.55 -5.03 10.33
N LEU A 54 5.19 -6.05 9.71
CA LEU A 54 5.80 -7.15 10.47
C LEU A 54 7.09 -6.76 11.20
N SER A 55 7.86 -5.83 10.68
CA SER A 55 9.19 -5.49 11.22
C SER A 55 9.23 -4.19 12.01
N GLY A 56 8.31 -3.25 11.71
CA GLY A 56 8.44 -1.87 12.15
C GLY A 56 9.28 -1.02 11.20
N TYR A 57 9.55 0.24 11.56
CA TYR A 57 10.13 1.24 10.66
C TYR A 57 11.13 2.17 11.35
N THR A 58 11.73 1.76 12.47
CA THR A 58 12.91 2.44 13.02
C THR A 58 14.20 1.86 12.40
N PRO A 59 15.33 2.57 12.47
CA PRO A 59 16.62 2.04 11.99
C PRO A 59 16.95 0.66 12.54
N GLU A 60 16.71 0.46 13.84
CA GLU A 60 16.90 -0.81 14.54
C GLU A 60 15.93 -1.87 14.00
N ALA A 61 14.64 -1.54 13.90
CA ALA A 61 13.62 -2.44 13.40
C ALA A 61 13.91 -2.90 11.96
N ILE A 62 14.35 -1.98 11.10
CA ILE A 62 14.70 -2.32 9.71
C ILE A 62 15.87 -3.32 9.66
N LYS A 63 16.89 -3.14 10.51
CA LYS A 63 18.10 -3.98 10.49
C LYS A 63 17.91 -5.31 11.22
N GLU A 64 17.27 -5.28 12.39
CA GLU A 64 17.22 -6.42 13.31
C GLU A 64 16.00 -7.32 13.08
N SER A 65 14.86 -6.73 12.66
CA SER A 65 13.64 -7.47 12.35
C SER A 65 13.46 -7.78 10.86
N ALA A 66 14.46 -7.49 10.02
CA ALA A 66 14.44 -7.92 8.63
C ALA A 66 14.63 -9.43 8.53
N VAL A 67 13.68 -10.10 7.89
CA VAL A 67 13.71 -11.54 7.69
C VAL A 67 13.66 -11.89 6.21
N SER A 68 14.22 -13.04 5.84
CA SER A 68 14.05 -13.59 4.49
C SER A 68 12.61 -14.04 4.30
N VAL A 69 12.13 -14.01 3.07
CA VAL A 69 10.85 -14.65 2.72
C VAL A 69 10.81 -16.13 3.10
N ASN A 70 11.98 -16.79 3.21
CA ASN A 70 12.12 -18.18 3.62
C ASN A 70 12.25 -18.37 5.14
N ASP A 71 12.11 -17.33 5.95
CA ASP A 71 12.06 -17.46 7.42
C ASP A 71 10.95 -18.43 7.83
N VAL A 72 11.27 -19.37 8.73
CA VAL A 72 10.35 -20.44 9.11
C VAL A 72 9.02 -19.90 9.67
N ARG A 73 9.06 -18.85 10.49
CA ARG A 73 7.87 -18.22 11.08
C ARG A 73 6.97 -17.62 9.99
N LEU A 74 7.59 -16.99 9.00
CA LEU A 74 6.87 -16.42 7.87
C LEU A 74 6.29 -17.50 6.96
N GLN A 75 7.02 -18.58 6.71
CA GLN A 75 6.54 -19.72 5.92
C GLN A 75 5.37 -20.44 6.61
N GLU A 76 5.43 -20.62 7.92
CA GLU A 76 4.32 -21.17 8.71
C GLU A 76 3.08 -20.27 8.64
N PHE A 77 3.26 -18.94 8.76
CA PHE A 77 2.18 -17.98 8.58
C PHE A 77 1.58 -18.02 7.17
N ILE A 78 2.43 -18.03 6.13
CA ILE A 78 1.97 -18.13 4.74
C ILE A 78 1.11 -19.39 4.57
N LEU A 79 1.59 -20.55 5.02
CA LEU A 79 0.84 -21.79 4.94
C LEU A 79 -0.47 -21.74 5.73
N TRP A 80 -0.46 -21.12 6.91
CA TRP A 80 -1.64 -20.94 7.75
C TRP A 80 -2.74 -20.14 7.04
N THR A 81 -2.38 -19.15 6.19
CA THR A 81 -3.36 -18.37 5.42
C THR A 81 -4.18 -19.20 4.43
N LYS A 82 -3.78 -20.48 4.15
CA LYS A 82 -4.48 -21.38 3.23
C LYS A 82 -5.96 -21.60 3.60
N GLN A 83 -6.30 -21.51 4.86
CA GLN A 83 -7.67 -21.71 5.35
C GLN A 83 -8.64 -20.58 5.00
N PHE A 84 -8.12 -19.42 4.54
CA PHE A 84 -8.92 -18.24 4.21
C PHE A 84 -8.99 -18.03 2.69
N ASP A 85 -10.16 -17.64 2.19
CA ASP A 85 -10.33 -17.26 0.78
C ASP A 85 -10.17 -15.74 0.61
N THR A 86 -9.22 -15.16 1.32
CA THR A 86 -8.86 -13.74 1.32
C THR A 86 -7.45 -13.55 0.76
N VAL A 87 -7.25 -12.54 -0.05
CA VAL A 87 -5.92 -12.08 -0.48
C VAL A 87 -5.36 -11.15 0.59
N PHE A 88 -4.21 -11.48 1.17
CA PHE A 88 -3.56 -10.67 2.18
C PHE A 88 -2.37 -9.91 1.58
N LEU A 89 -2.27 -8.64 1.92
CA LEU A 89 -1.12 -7.80 1.58
C LEU A 89 -0.45 -7.39 2.89
N VAL A 90 0.78 -7.86 3.13
CA VAL A 90 1.48 -7.69 4.42
C VAL A 90 2.86 -7.11 4.20
N GLY A 91 3.15 -5.97 4.85
CA GLY A 91 4.41 -5.26 4.73
C GLY A 91 5.50 -5.80 5.65
N MET A 92 6.75 -5.84 5.17
CA MET A 92 7.92 -6.24 5.96
C MET A 92 9.22 -5.62 5.44
N SER A 93 10.23 -5.57 6.29
CA SER A 93 11.62 -5.42 5.87
C SER A 93 12.12 -6.80 5.43
N GLU A 94 12.38 -6.96 4.14
CA GLU A 94 12.80 -8.23 3.54
C GLU A 94 14.31 -8.28 3.40
N LYS A 95 14.92 -9.26 4.05
CA LYS A 95 16.37 -9.52 3.95
C LYS A 95 16.65 -10.45 2.78
N THR A 96 17.50 -10.00 1.87
CA THR A 96 17.97 -10.76 0.71
C THR A 96 19.50 -10.78 0.65
N ASP A 97 20.07 -11.50 -0.31
CA ASP A 97 21.50 -11.47 -0.65
C ASP A 97 21.98 -10.11 -1.20
N LYS A 98 21.06 -9.31 -1.74
CA LYS A 98 21.36 -7.97 -2.28
C LYS A 98 21.29 -6.86 -1.23
N GLY A 99 20.57 -7.08 -0.14
CA GLY A 99 20.33 -6.09 0.91
C GLY A 99 18.93 -6.22 1.49
N ILE A 100 18.45 -5.15 2.12
CA ILE A 100 17.10 -5.10 2.72
C ILE A 100 16.18 -4.32 1.80
N PHE A 101 15.03 -4.91 1.46
CA PHE A 101 13.96 -4.25 0.73
C PHE A 101 12.80 -3.90 1.68
N ASN A 102 12.14 -2.80 1.38
CA ASN A 102 10.81 -2.50 1.91
C ASN A 102 9.80 -3.20 1.00
N SER A 103 9.20 -4.28 1.50
CA SER A 103 8.44 -5.23 0.70
C SER A 103 6.99 -5.34 1.17
N GLN A 104 6.07 -5.44 0.21
CA GLN A 104 4.69 -5.84 0.46
C GLN A 104 4.46 -7.22 -0.15
N LEU A 105 4.27 -8.21 0.70
CA LEU A 105 3.94 -9.57 0.29
C LEU A 105 2.47 -9.64 -0.13
N VAL A 106 2.21 -10.30 -1.24
CA VAL A 106 0.85 -10.64 -1.70
C VAL A 106 0.63 -12.13 -1.50
N LEU A 107 -0.24 -12.49 -0.57
CA LEU A 107 -0.49 -13.86 -0.14
C LEU A 107 -1.90 -14.31 -0.54
N TYR A 108 -2.03 -15.51 -1.08
CA TYR A 108 -3.32 -16.11 -1.36
C TYR A 108 -3.27 -17.64 -1.30
N LYS A 109 -4.23 -18.22 -0.58
CA LYS A 109 -4.38 -19.70 -0.46
C LYS A 109 -3.10 -20.42 0.00
N GLY A 110 -2.40 -19.85 0.96
CA GLY A 110 -1.18 -20.43 1.52
C GLY A 110 0.06 -20.30 0.64
N LYS A 111 0.08 -19.35 -0.29
CA LYS A 111 1.20 -19.09 -1.19
C LYS A 111 1.48 -17.61 -1.32
N VAL A 112 2.73 -17.29 -1.61
CA VAL A 112 3.13 -15.95 -2.10
C VAL A 112 2.76 -15.87 -3.58
N LEU A 113 1.82 -14.98 -3.94
CA LEU A 113 1.53 -14.68 -5.35
C LEU A 113 2.63 -13.81 -5.97
N GLY A 114 3.27 -13.00 -5.16
CA GLY A 114 4.40 -12.17 -5.52
C GLY A 114 4.69 -11.13 -4.44
N ILE A 115 5.70 -10.32 -4.71
CA ILE A 115 6.21 -9.30 -3.80
C ILE A 115 6.33 -8.00 -4.57
N GLN A 116 5.88 -6.90 -3.98
CA GLN A 116 6.19 -5.57 -4.45
C GLN A 116 7.24 -4.95 -3.54
N HIS A 117 8.36 -4.55 -4.10
CA HIS A 117 9.36 -3.73 -3.42
C HIS A 117 9.03 -2.24 -3.57
N LYS A 118 9.39 -1.42 -2.60
CA LYS A 118 9.23 0.03 -2.68
C LYS A 118 10.11 0.60 -3.78
N THR A 119 9.49 1.23 -4.79
CA THR A 119 10.19 1.73 -5.96
C THR A 119 10.79 3.12 -5.75
N MET A 120 10.11 3.97 -4.96
CA MET A 120 10.56 5.33 -4.66
C MET A 120 10.87 5.44 -3.17
N LEU A 121 12.16 5.48 -2.85
CA LEU A 121 12.64 5.63 -1.47
C LEU A 121 12.63 7.10 -1.05
N THR A 122 12.25 7.37 0.19
CA THR A 122 12.39 8.70 0.79
C THR A 122 13.87 8.98 1.01
N GLN A 123 14.34 10.14 0.54
CA GLN A 123 15.73 10.54 0.74
C GLN A 123 16.04 10.77 2.22
N GLY A 124 17.26 10.43 2.62
CA GLY A 124 17.78 10.63 3.97
C GLY A 124 17.34 9.58 4.99
N TYR A 125 16.24 8.84 4.75
CA TYR A 125 15.82 7.78 5.68
C TYR A 125 15.73 6.42 4.99
N ASP A 126 14.79 6.23 4.05
CA ASP A 126 14.65 4.94 3.39
C ASP A 126 15.92 4.53 2.65
N SER A 127 16.53 5.49 1.95
CA SER A 127 17.73 5.26 1.14
C SER A 127 18.99 4.90 1.96
N GLU A 128 18.96 5.08 3.28
CA GLU A 128 20.05 4.66 4.16
C GLU A 128 19.96 3.18 4.54
N TYR A 129 18.75 2.60 4.52
CA TYR A 129 18.51 1.26 5.04
C TYR A 129 17.98 0.30 3.99
N PHE A 130 17.22 0.80 3.01
CA PHE A 130 16.61 -0.02 1.98
C PHE A 130 17.29 0.18 0.63
N ILE A 131 17.32 -0.89 -0.13
CA ILE A 131 17.59 -0.85 -1.57
C ILE A 131 16.27 -0.82 -2.33
N THR A 132 16.28 -0.28 -3.56
CA THR A 132 15.09 -0.17 -4.39
C THR A 132 15.07 -1.20 -5.50
N ASP A 133 13.86 -1.56 -5.93
CA ASP A 133 13.59 -2.27 -7.17
C ASP A 133 12.55 -1.47 -7.96
N LEU A 134 12.79 -1.31 -9.25
CA LEU A 134 11.90 -0.54 -10.13
C LEU A 134 10.84 -1.40 -10.82
N ASP A 135 10.77 -2.71 -10.52
CA ASP A 135 9.70 -3.54 -11.06
C ASP A 135 8.36 -3.19 -10.43
N LEU A 136 7.35 -3.18 -11.29
CA LEU A 136 5.97 -2.87 -10.94
C LEU A 136 5.08 -4.02 -11.42
N PRO A 137 5.05 -5.15 -10.69
CA PRO A 137 4.23 -6.29 -11.05
C PRO A 137 2.74 -5.97 -10.89
N VAL A 138 1.93 -6.51 -11.79
CA VAL A 138 0.48 -6.57 -11.66
C VAL A 138 0.11 -7.97 -11.19
N PHE A 139 -0.56 -8.04 -10.08
CA PHE A 139 -1.07 -9.29 -9.50
C PHE A 139 -2.50 -9.55 -9.98
N GLU A 140 -2.90 -10.81 -9.98
CA GLU A 140 -4.29 -11.19 -10.29
C GLU A 140 -4.80 -12.22 -9.27
N ALA A 141 -5.92 -11.90 -8.64
CA ALA A 141 -6.66 -12.82 -7.77
C ALA A 141 -8.14 -12.45 -7.77
N LYS A 142 -9.02 -13.40 -7.50
CA LYS A 142 -10.48 -13.18 -7.49
C LYS A 142 -11.03 -12.62 -8.82
N GLY A 143 -10.29 -12.77 -9.93
CA GLY A 143 -10.60 -12.18 -11.21
C GLY A 143 -10.37 -10.66 -11.29
N ILE A 144 -9.60 -10.10 -10.34
CA ILE A 144 -9.23 -8.68 -10.26
C ILE A 144 -7.74 -8.54 -10.48
N LYS A 145 -7.35 -7.63 -11.41
CA LYS A 145 -5.97 -7.18 -11.57
C LYS A 145 -5.70 -5.99 -10.67
N PHE A 146 -4.65 -6.08 -9.86
CA PHE A 146 -4.30 -5.05 -8.91
C PHE A 146 -2.79 -4.83 -8.83
N GLY A 147 -2.41 -3.68 -8.31
CA GLY A 147 -1.03 -3.32 -8.05
C GLY A 147 -0.83 -2.74 -6.65
N VAL A 148 0.42 -2.48 -6.31
CA VAL A 148 0.81 -1.89 -5.03
C VAL A 148 1.78 -0.74 -5.27
N CYS A 149 1.52 0.40 -4.62
CA CYS A 149 2.45 1.53 -4.53
C CYS A 149 2.72 1.82 -3.05
N ILE A 150 3.93 1.51 -2.57
CA ILE A 150 4.25 1.63 -1.15
C ILE A 150 4.58 3.09 -0.81
N CYS A 151 3.78 3.68 0.07
CA CYS A 151 3.98 4.96 0.76
C CYS A 151 4.45 6.10 -0.17
N HIS A 152 5.71 6.54 -0.05
CA HIS A 152 6.28 7.65 -0.84
C HIS A 152 6.17 7.44 -2.36
N THR A 153 6.07 6.20 -2.84
CA THR A 153 5.80 5.92 -4.24
C THR A 153 4.51 6.60 -4.75
N THR A 154 3.53 6.83 -3.87
CA THR A 154 2.27 7.51 -4.22
C THR A 154 2.38 9.03 -4.41
N SER A 155 3.53 9.63 -4.04
CA SER A 155 3.81 11.04 -4.36
C SER A 155 4.08 11.25 -5.86
N PHE A 156 4.28 10.16 -6.60
CA PHE A 156 4.49 10.13 -8.04
C PHE A 156 3.33 9.38 -8.69
N VAL A 157 2.75 9.96 -9.73
CA VAL A 157 1.62 9.31 -10.43
C VAL A 157 2.10 8.23 -11.41
N GLU A 158 3.34 8.31 -11.86
CA GLU A 158 3.93 7.47 -12.91
C GLU A 158 3.93 5.97 -12.54
N PRO A 159 4.30 5.55 -11.33
CA PRO A 159 4.21 4.15 -10.93
C PRO A 159 2.78 3.60 -11.01
N ALA A 160 1.81 4.33 -10.48
CA ALA A 160 0.40 3.96 -10.54
C ALA A 160 -0.11 3.94 -12.00
N GLN A 161 0.32 4.90 -12.82
CA GLN A 161 0.01 4.93 -14.26
C GLN A 161 0.57 3.70 -14.99
N CYS A 162 1.81 3.30 -14.68
CA CYS A 162 2.41 2.09 -15.24
C CYS A 162 1.59 0.85 -14.89
N LEU A 163 1.22 0.67 -13.62
CA LEU A 163 0.36 -0.43 -13.17
C LEU A 163 -1.01 -0.41 -13.87
N ARG A 164 -1.60 0.79 -14.02
CA ARG A 164 -2.88 0.97 -14.74
C ARG A 164 -2.77 0.55 -16.21
N MET A 165 -1.69 0.92 -16.87
CA MET A 165 -1.43 0.56 -18.28
C MET A 165 -1.18 -0.95 -18.44
N LYS A 166 -0.57 -1.61 -17.46
CA LYS A 166 -0.44 -3.08 -17.38
C LYS A 166 -1.76 -3.79 -17.04
N GLY A 167 -2.84 -3.06 -16.79
CA GLY A 167 -4.19 -3.59 -16.63
C GLY A 167 -4.74 -3.58 -15.20
N ALA A 168 -4.01 -3.08 -14.20
CA ALA A 168 -4.54 -2.97 -12.85
C ALA A 168 -5.74 -2.00 -12.79
N ARG A 169 -6.73 -2.34 -11.96
CA ARG A 169 -7.93 -1.53 -11.70
C ARG A 169 -8.11 -1.22 -10.22
N LEU A 170 -7.37 -1.91 -9.38
CA LEU A 170 -7.32 -1.74 -7.94
C LEU A 170 -5.86 -1.45 -7.57
N LEU A 171 -5.64 -0.45 -6.74
CA LEU A 171 -4.33 -0.04 -6.25
C LEU A 171 -4.34 -0.05 -4.72
N PHE A 172 -3.46 -0.84 -4.13
CA PHE A 172 -3.18 -0.77 -2.70
C PHE A 172 -2.02 0.18 -2.44
N THR A 173 -2.18 1.02 -1.42
CA THR A 173 -1.19 2.00 -1.02
C THR A 173 -0.90 1.88 0.48
N PRO A 174 -0.12 0.85 0.88
CA PRO A 174 0.31 0.69 2.26
C PRO A 174 1.30 1.79 2.65
N HIS A 175 1.11 2.37 3.85
CA HIS A 175 1.90 3.47 4.37
C HIS A 175 2.40 3.16 5.78
N TYR A 176 3.55 3.71 6.11
CA TYR A 176 3.99 4.03 7.47
C TYR A 176 4.15 5.55 7.56
N ASN A 177 3.03 6.25 7.58
CA ASN A 177 3.04 7.69 7.55
C ASN A 177 2.72 8.25 8.95
N SER A 178 3.65 9.01 9.48
CA SER A 178 3.53 9.71 10.76
C SER A 178 3.76 11.20 10.57
N ILE A 179 3.11 12.01 11.38
CA ILE A 179 3.30 13.45 11.46
C ILE A 179 4.46 13.67 12.42
N PRO A 180 5.59 14.20 11.97
CA PRO A 180 6.72 14.50 12.87
C PRO A 180 6.30 15.49 13.96
N PRO A 181 6.85 15.37 15.16
CA PRO A 181 6.52 16.27 16.29
C PRO A 181 6.81 17.74 16.01
N GLN A 182 7.68 18.02 15.05
CA GLN A 182 8.11 19.38 14.66
C GLN A 182 8.35 19.46 13.15
N GLU A 183 7.38 19.06 12.36
CA GLU A 183 7.48 19.24 10.92
C GLU A 183 7.41 20.72 10.59
N ARG A 184 8.53 21.27 10.09
CA ARG A 184 8.59 22.62 9.54
C ARG A 184 8.58 22.54 8.02
N LEU A 185 7.69 23.31 7.42
CA LEU A 185 7.73 23.53 5.99
C LEU A 185 9.03 24.25 5.58
N PRO A 186 9.47 24.14 4.32
CA PRO A 186 10.70 24.79 3.84
C PRO A 186 10.76 26.29 4.09
N ASN A 187 9.59 26.96 4.24
CA ASN A 187 9.48 28.38 4.58
C ASN A 187 9.55 28.67 6.09
N GLY A 188 9.72 27.65 6.94
CA GLY A 188 9.79 27.78 8.40
C GLY A 188 8.43 27.74 9.11
N GLU A 189 7.33 27.56 8.40
CA GLU A 189 6.01 27.35 8.99
C GLU A 189 5.88 25.92 9.55
N GLU A 190 5.07 25.76 10.59
CA GLU A 190 4.76 24.43 11.13
C GLU A 190 3.63 23.77 10.34
N SER A 191 3.84 22.54 9.90
CA SER A 191 2.78 21.73 9.29
C SER A 191 1.85 21.19 10.38
N THR A 192 0.57 21.27 10.13
CA THR A 192 -0.45 20.72 11.01
C THR A 192 -0.90 19.33 10.56
N TYR A 193 -1.54 18.59 11.47
CA TYR A 193 -2.24 17.36 11.09
C TYR A 193 -3.23 17.59 9.93
N ALA A 194 -3.93 18.71 9.95
CA ALA A 194 -4.90 19.05 8.89
C ALA A 194 -4.22 19.21 7.52
N ASP A 195 -3.08 19.90 7.46
CA ASP A 195 -2.32 20.11 6.22
C ASP A 195 -1.78 18.79 5.68
N HIS A 196 -1.19 17.98 6.55
CA HIS A 196 -0.69 16.66 6.20
C HIS A 196 -1.80 15.75 5.67
N ARG A 197 -2.93 15.70 6.38
CA ARG A 197 -4.11 14.94 5.97
C ARG A 197 -4.63 15.41 4.62
N GLN A 198 -4.74 16.70 4.40
CA GLN A 198 -5.20 17.28 3.13
C GLN A 198 -4.32 16.84 1.96
N MET A 199 -3.00 16.90 2.11
CA MET A 199 -2.06 16.46 1.08
C MET A 199 -2.25 14.95 0.75
N VAL A 200 -2.36 14.11 1.78
CA VAL A 200 -2.56 12.66 1.61
C VAL A 200 -3.87 12.38 0.86
N LEU A 201 -4.96 13.00 1.27
CA LEU A 201 -6.28 12.82 0.64
C LEU A 201 -6.28 13.30 -0.82
N ALA A 202 -5.65 14.44 -1.10
CA ALA A 202 -5.54 14.99 -2.46
C ALA A 202 -4.79 14.03 -3.40
N ASN A 203 -3.68 13.45 -2.95
CA ASN A 203 -2.90 12.49 -3.75
C ASN A 203 -3.71 11.24 -4.09
N GLN A 204 -4.42 10.66 -3.11
CA GLN A 204 -5.23 9.45 -3.32
C GLN A 204 -6.41 9.72 -4.28
N ALA A 205 -7.13 10.84 -4.07
CA ALA A 205 -8.22 11.26 -4.95
C ALA A 205 -7.74 11.52 -6.39
N ALA A 206 -6.57 12.15 -6.55
CA ALA A 206 -5.98 12.44 -7.85
C ALA A 206 -5.64 11.12 -8.60
N ILE A 207 -4.97 10.18 -7.95
CA ILE A 207 -4.64 8.87 -8.54
C ILE A 207 -5.95 8.16 -8.97
N ALA A 208 -6.93 8.07 -8.08
CA ALA A 208 -8.20 7.41 -8.34
C ALA A 208 -8.92 8.02 -9.56
N THR A 209 -9.02 9.35 -9.61
CA THR A 209 -9.73 10.07 -10.65
C THR A 209 -9.00 10.03 -12.00
N LEU A 210 -7.68 10.32 -12.00
CA LEU A 210 -6.88 10.44 -13.23
C LEU A 210 -6.67 9.09 -13.91
N LEU A 211 -6.53 8.02 -13.11
CA LEU A 211 -6.23 6.68 -13.61
C LEU A 211 -7.45 5.76 -13.66
N LYS A 212 -8.59 6.21 -13.13
CA LYS A 212 -9.79 5.37 -13.02
C LYS A 212 -9.47 4.03 -12.35
N MET A 213 -8.92 4.13 -11.14
CA MET A 213 -8.61 2.99 -10.26
C MET A 213 -9.33 3.15 -8.93
N VAL A 214 -9.75 2.05 -8.33
CA VAL A 214 -10.06 2.02 -6.91
C VAL A 214 -8.73 2.11 -6.15
N VAL A 215 -8.64 3.00 -5.18
CA VAL A 215 -7.43 3.18 -4.35
C VAL A 215 -7.73 2.83 -2.91
N VAL A 216 -6.90 2.00 -2.31
CA VAL A 216 -7.04 1.51 -0.94
C VAL A 216 -5.78 1.85 -0.16
N ARG A 217 -5.91 2.77 0.78
CA ARG A 217 -4.81 3.17 1.66
C ARG A 217 -4.91 2.48 3.01
N SER A 218 -3.82 1.91 3.47
CA SER A 218 -3.67 1.41 4.83
C SER A 218 -2.49 2.10 5.53
N ASN A 219 -2.67 2.50 6.79
CA ASN A 219 -1.65 3.23 7.53
C ASN A 219 -1.65 2.87 9.01
N ILE A 220 -0.57 3.17 9.68
CA ILE A 220 -0.39 2.90 11.11
C ILE A 220 -1.13 3.90 12.00
N VAL A 221 -1.48 3.45 13.20
CA VAL A 221 -1.82 4.30 14.35
C VAL A 221 -0.78 4.01 15.42
N SER A 222 0.15 4.92 15.63
CA SER A 222 1.18 4.73 16.66
C SER A 222 1.76 6.05 17.12
N ILE A 223 2.35 6.03 18.31
CA ILE A 223 3.24 7.09 18.79
C ILE A 223 4.65 6.52 18.77
N SER A 224 5.54 7.15 18.04
CA SER A 224 6.95 6.75 17.93
C SER A 224 7.85 7.97 17.91
N GLU A 225 9.16 7.77 17.92
CA GLU A 225 10.16 8.83 17.73
C GLU A 225 9.98 9.57 16.40
N ARG A 226 9.40 8.91 15.41
CA ARG A 226 9.07 9.50 14.10
C ARG A 226 7.83 10.38 14.13
N GLY A 227 7.10 10.42 15.24
CA GLY A 227 5.89 11.21 15.41
C GLY A 227 4.63 10.39 15.62
N LEU A 228 3.50 11.00 15.28
CA LEU A 228 2.17 10.49 15.52
C LEU A 228 1.59 9.89 14.24
N GLY A 229 1.44 8.58 14.18
CA GLY A 229 0.68 7.90 13.13
C GLY A 229 -0.81 8.08 13.36
N SER A 230 -1.45 8.83 12.47
CA SER A 230 -2.86 9.20 12.61
C SER A 230 -3.83 8.13 12.10
N GLY A 231 -3.33 7.12 11.39
CA GLY A 231 -4.16 6.22 10.61
C GLY A 231 -4.55 6.85 9.28
N ASP A 232 -5.74 7.42 9.18
CA ASP A 232 -6.28 7.97 7.92
C ASP A 232 -6.28 6.94 6.79
N SER A 233 -6.51 5.66 7.14
CA SER A 233 -6.77 4.62 6.16
C SER A 233 -8.10 4.88 5.49
N ASN A 234 -8.15 4.78 4.17
CA ASN A 234 -9.33 5.14 3.40
C ASN A 234 -9.41 4.39 2.07
N MET A 235 -10.58 4.45 1.46
CA MET A 235 -10.83 3.88 0.14
C MET A 235 -11.49 4.90 -0.78
N TRP A 236 -11.05 4.93 -2.02
CA TRP A 236 -11.49 5.87 -3.03
C TRP A 236 -12.06 5.14 -4.23
N ASP A 237 -13.22 5.57 -4.69
CA ASP A 237 -13.76 5.10 -5.96
C ASP A 237 -13.03 5.73 -7.17
N MET A 238 -13.33 5.24 -8.36
CA MET A 238 -12.72 5.71 -9.61
C MET A 238 -13.11 7.15 -9.98
N ASN A 239 -13.99 7.79 -9.24
CA ASN A 239 -14.40 9.19 -9.44
C ASN A 239 -13.71 10.12 -8.44
N GLY A 240 -12.90 9.59 -7.53
CA GLY A 240 -12.20 10.35 -6.51
C GLY A 240 -13.06 10.66 -5.29
N ASN A 241 -14.15 9.90 -5.07
CA ASN A 241 -14.92 10.00 -3.84
C ASN A 241 -14.30 9.08 -2.78
N CYS A 242 -14.10 9.59 -1.57
CA CYS A 242 -13.77 8.76 -0.41
C CYS A 242 -15.04 8.00 0.02
N VAL A 243 -15.04 6.69 -0.18
CA VAL A 243 -16.21 5.83 0.07
C VAL A 243 -16.15 5.11 1.42
N ALA A 244 -14.98 5.04 2.03
CA ALA A 244 -14.78 4.55 3.39
C ALA A 244 -13.52 5.18 3.99
N GLU A 245 -13.57 5.48 5.29
CA GLU A 245 -12.46 6.10 6.02
C GLU A 245 -12.42 5.60 7.47
N GLY A 246 -11.22 5.29 7.95
CA GLY A 246 -10.97 4.96 9.34
C GLY A 246 -11.00 6.22 10.23
N LYS A 247 -11.57 6.07 11.43
CA LYS A 247 -11.51 7.16 12.40
C LYS A 247 -10.06 7.44 12.79
N PRO A 248 -9.61 8.70 12.72
CA PRO A 248 -8.24 9.05 13.09
C PRO A 248 -7.88 8.56 14.49
N PHE A 249 -6.62 8.15 14.68
CA PHE A 249 -6.05 7.68 15.95
C PHE A 249 -6.75 6.48 16.58
N THR A 250 -7.49 5.71 15.78
CA THR A 250 -8.27 4.55 16.27
C THR A 250 -7.87 3.30 15.51
N GLU A 251 -7.61 2.21 16.22
CA GLU A 251 -7.40 0.90 15.59
C GLU A 251 -8.72 0.38 15.00
N CYS A 252 -8.71 0.05 13.71
CA CYS A 252 -9.87 -0.51 13.03
C CYS A 252 -9.49 -1.21 11.71
N VAL A 253 -10.41 -2.00 11.18
CA VAL A 253 -10.40 -2.38 9.77
C VAL A 253 -11.42 -1.50 9.05
N VAL A 254 -10.98 -0.74 8.06
CA VAL A 254 -11.83 0.02 7.17
C VAL A 254 -12.30 -0.91 6.07
N GLU A 255 -13.60 -1.00 5.85
CA GLU A 255 -14.18 -1.94 4.90
C GLU A 255 -15.11 -1.24 3.91
N HIS A 256 -15.12 -1.73 2.67
CA HIS A 256 -16.09 -1.32 1.67
C HIS A 256 -16.35 -2.43 0.66
N GLU A 257 -17.58 -2.48 0.15
CA GLU A 257 -17.98 -3.37 -0.94
C GLU A 257 -18.08 -2.60 -2.24
N PHE A 258 -17.32 -3.04 -3.24
CA PHE A 258 -17.41 -2.54 -4.60
C PHE A 258 -18.14 -3.54 -5.50
N SER A 259 -18.90 -3.05 -6.48
CA SER A 259 -19.40 -3.93 -7.54
C SER A 259 -18.23 -4.44 -8.38
N LYS A 260 -18.12 -5.74 -8.59
CA LYS A 260 -17.02 -6.37 -9.32
C LYS A 260 -16.88 -5.85 -10.76
N ASP A 261 -17.98 -5.45 -11.35
CA ASP A 261 -18.02 -4.95 -12.73
C ASP A 261 -17.17 -3.70 -12.95
N ILE A 262 -16.96 -2.86 -11.91
CA ILE A 262 -16.11 -1.67 -12.05
C ILE A 262 -14.65 -2.01 -12.35
N PHE A 263 -14.18 -3.17 -11.87
CA PHE A 263 -12.82 -3.64 -12.11
C PHE A 263 -12.66 -4.31 -13.49
N LEU A 264 -13.75 -4.74 -14.10
CA LEU A 264 -13.75 -5.48 -15.36
C LEU A 264 -14.05 -4.59 -16.57
N LYS A 265 -14.70 -3.45 -16.36
CA LYS A 265 -15.00 -2.49 -17.42
C LYS A 265 -13.75 -1.73 -17.87
N GLU A 266 -13.66 -1.49 -19.16
CA GLU A 266 -12.70 -0.54 -19.70
C GLU A 266 -13.15 0.90 -19.38
N HIS A 267 -12.24 1.66 -18.77
CA HIS A 267 -12.42 3.07 -18.52
C HIS A 267 -11.40 3.87 -19.32
N TYR A 268 -11.88 4.90 -20.00
CA TYR A 268 -11.01 5.83 -20.69
C TYR A 268 -10.14 6.59 -19.69
N ILE A 269 -8.84 6.64 -19.98
CA ILE A 269 -7.87 7.46 -19.25
C ILE A 269 -7.10 8.31 -20.27
N SER A 270 -7.16 9.62 -20.13
CA SER A 270 -6.45 10.54 -21.03
C SER A 270 -4.92 10.42 -20.93
N ARG A 271 -4.41 9.97 -19.78
CA ARG A 271 -2.98 9.83 -19.55
C ARG A 271 -2.29 8.78 -20.45
N LYS A 272 -3.02 7.84 -21.03
CA LYS A 272 -2.45 6.89 -22.01
C LYS A 272 -2.05 7.55 -23.33
N GLU A 273 -2.53 8.77 -23.57
CA GLU A 273 -2.28 9.54 -24.79
C GLU A 273 -1.10 10.50 -24.67
N VAL A 274 -0.40 10.50 -23.52
CA VAL A 274 0.77 11.36 -23.32
C VAL A 274 1.86 10.97 -24.31
N PRO A 275 2.36 11.92 -25.14
CA PRO A 275 3.39 11.63 -26.12
C PRO A 275 4.70 11.17 -25.47
N VAL A 276 5.37 10.20 -26.08
CA VAL A 276 6.66 9.67 -25.61
C VAL A 276 7.70 10.79 -25.48
N GLU A 277 7.69 11.75 -26.38
CA GLU A 277 8.59 12.91 -26.37
C GLU A 277 8.42 13.77 -25.12
N LEU A 278 7.21 13.86 -24.55
CA LEU A 278 7.00 14.58 -23.29
C LEU A 278 7.66 13.86 -22.12
N PHE A 279 7.57 12.54 -22.05
CA PHE A 279 8.27 11.75 -21.02
C PHE A 279 9.79 11.91 -21.15
N LYS A 280 10.31 11.96 -22.39
CA LYS A 280 11.73 12.22 -22.64
C LYS A 280 12.16 13.60 -22.12
N GLN A 281 11.36 14.64 -22.36
CA GLN A 281 11.64 15.98 -21.84
C GLN A 281 11.61 16.03 -20.31
N ILE A 282 10.66 15.33 -19.67
CA ILE A 282 10.60 15.23 -18.20
C ILE A 282 11.86 14.55 -17.67
N TYR A 283 12.29 13.46 -18.31
CA TYR A 283 13.51 12.75 -17.94
C TYR A 283 14.77 13.64 -18.08
N GLU A 284 14.93 14.33 -19.22
CA GLU A 284 16.05 15.24 -19.48
C GLU A 284 16.09 16.40 -18.47
N ALA A 285 14.92 17.00 -18.19
CA ALA A 285 14.79 18.04 -17.17
C ALA A 285 15.14 17.55 -15.77
N SER A 286 14.75 16.31 -15.43
CA SER A 286 15.06 15.70 -14.14
C SER A 286 16.56 15.47 -13.94
N ILE A 287 17.28 15.10 -15.01
CA ILE A 287 18.75 14.97 -14.97
C ILE A 287 19.39 16.35 -14.75
N ALA A 288 18.94 17.37 -15.48
CA ALA A 288 19.48 18.73 -15.37
C ALA A 288 19.23 19.34 -13.98
N TYR A 289 18.11 19.00 -13.34
CA TYR A 289 17.77 19.48 -11.99
C TYR A 289 18.62 18.88 -10.88
N LYS A 290 19.15 17.66 -11.08
CA LYS A 290 20.01 16.96 -10.10
C LYS A 290 21.47 17.37 -10.15
N ASN A 291 21.92 18.06 -11.21
CA ASN A 291 23.26 18.59 -11.40
C ASN A 291 23.32 20.08 -11.04
#